data_57b061a846142417965f12bc3f3999bb
#
_entry.id   57b061a846142417965f12bc3f3999bb
#
_cell.length_a   1.000
_cell.length_b   1.000
_cell.length_c   1.000
_cell.angle_alpha   90.00
_cell.angle_beta   90.00
_cell.angle_gamma   90.00
#
_symmetry.space_group_name_H-M   'P 1'
#
loop_
_entity.id
_entity.type
_entity.pdbx_description
1 polymer ?
#
loop_
_entity_poly.entity_id
_entity_poly.type
_entity_poly.pdbx_seq_one_letter_code
_entity_poly.pdbx_strand_id
1 'polypeptide(L)'
;MLMTILRPLQHARAAMIPAVAGFVVMFISVTVIAGERPDSFADQAEKLSPAVVNISTTTIVSEGPSSDMPQFPPGSPFEEFFKNFGDNDRKRRASSLGSGFIIDKKGIVVTNYHVIENAEEITVVLSDDQSFKAEVLGQDKKTDIAVLKIDPDGVDLAAVEFGDSDRLRVGDWVLAIGNPFGLGGTVTAGIVSARGRDIGNGPYDDFIQTDASINRGNSGGPLFNLEGEVIGINTAIFSQSGGSVGIGFAISSNLAKRVTAQLEEFGTTRRGWLGVFIQEVTPDIADSLGLESAEGALVSSINEKSPADTAGIEPGDVIVSFDGKRIQKMRDLPRIVAETDIGAKVAVELFREGKSMTVSVELGELEKAELVGMAETDADADKQSFGSLGFSVENLTADLATEMDLDAELTGVVVTEVIAGSPAAQKGLESGDVIRRFGQRRVETAAAFADAVGKAKDSGRSGILILVEREGNQRFVQIGFANE
;
A
#
# COMPACT_ATOMS: atom_id res chain seq x y z
N MET A 1 29.92 -100.64 -29.54
CA MET A 1 29.51 -101.39 -30.73
C MET A 1 28.95 -100.37 -31.71
N LEU A 2 29.59 -100.29 -32.82
CA LEU A 2 29.22 -99.89 -34.16
C LEU A 2 28.61 -98.49 -34.31
N MET A 3 29.36 -97.66 -34.96
CA MET A 3 29.61 -97.55 -36.38
C MET A 3 28.60 -96.57 -37.01
N THR A 4 29.10 -95.41 -37.45
CA THR A 4 29.36 -95.08 -38.85
C THR A 4 28.12 -94.64 -39.59
N ILE A 5 28.04 -93.50 -40.28
CA ILE A 5 28.61 -93.09 -41.56
C ILE A 5 28.18 -91.62 -41.83
N LEU A 6 29.07 -90.72 -41.97
CA LEU A 6 29.51 -89.96 -43.17
C LEU A 6 28.51 -89.54 -44.25
N ARG A 7 28.44 -88.20 -44.40
CA ARG A 7 28.72 -87.31 -45.55
C ARG A 7 27.53 -86.69 -46.30
N PRO A 8 27.81 -85.73 -47.16
CA PRO A 8 27.77 -84.24 -46.99
C PRO A 8 26.82 -83.60 -48.04
N LEU A 9 26.64 -82.29 -48.02
CA LEU A 9 26.41 -81.43 -49.24
C LEU A 9 26.12 -80.00 -48.75
N GLN A 10 27.03 -79.15 -49.02
CA GLN A 10 27.12 -78.18 -50.09
C GLN A 10 26.20 -76.93 -49.94
N HIS A 11 26.82 -75.84 -49.65
CA HIS A 11 26.73 -74.48 -50.19
C HIS A 11 25.34 -73.90 -50.47
N ALA A 12 24.95 -72.91 -49.61
CA ALA A 12 24.35 -71.67 -50.07
C ALA A 12 24.88 -70.51 -49.22
N ARG A 13 25.73 -69.69 -49.83
CA ARG A 13 26.13 -68.40 -49.30
C ARG A 13 24.96 -67.42 -49.47
N ALA A 14 24.21 -67.11 -48.39
CA ALA A 14 23.32 -65.95 -48.32
C ALA A 14 24.12 -64.85 -47.61
N ALA A 15 24.43 -63.78 -48.34
CA ALA A 15 25.05 -62.60 -47.81
C ALA A 15 24.04 -61.82 -46.91
N MET A 16 24.23 -61.90 -45.62
CA MET A 16 23.53 -60.98 -44.71
C MET A 16 24.24 -59.62 -44.74
N ILE A 17 23.54 -58.65 -45.35
CA ILE A 17 23.87 -57.22 -45.23
C ILE A 17 23.42 -56.75 -43.84
N PRO A 18 24.29 -56.23 -42.96
CA PRO A 18 23.83 -55.59 -41.73
C PRO A 18 23.23 -54.26 -42.09
N ALA A 19 21.91 -54.13 -41.95
CA ALA A 19 21.24 -52.82 -41.95
C ALA A 19 21.65 -52.06 -40.68
N VAL A 20 22.64 -51.18 -40.84
CA VAL A 20 22.98 -50.16 -39.81
C VAL A 20 21.86 -49.13 -39.86
N ALA A 21 20.83 -49.29 -39.04
CA ALA A 21 19.88 -48.27 -38.76
C ALA A 21 20.56 -47.15 -37.94
N GLY A 22 21.07 -46.16 -38.70
CA GLY A 22 21.58 -44.92 -38.10
C GLY A 22 20.47 -44.15 -37.38
N PHE A 23 20.39 -44.27 -36.10
CA PHE A 23 19.51 -43.43 -35.24
C PHE A 23 20.18 -42.06 -35.22
N VAL A 24 19.80 -41.16 -36.15
CA VAL A 24 20.16 -39.75 -36.08
C VAL A 24 19.34 -39.12 -34.94
N VAL A 25 19.91 -39.08 -33.76
CA VAL A 25 19.38 -38.26 -32.63
C VAL A 25 19.63 -36.81 -32.99
N MET A 26 18.65 -36.18 -33.57
CA MET A 26 18.63 -34.75 -33.81
C MET A 26 18.52 -34.06 -32.44
N PHE A 27 19.64 -33.66 -31.85
CA PHE A 27 19.68 -32.75 -30.71
C PHE A 27 19.13 -31.41 -31.22
N ILE A 28 17.81 -31.19 -30.96
CA ILE A 28 17.24 -29.85 -30.98
C ILE A 28 17.84 -29.15 -29.76
N SER A 29 18.93 -28.41 -29.98
CA SER A 29 19.43 -27.48 -29.01
C SER A 29 18.35 -26.40 -28.84
N VAL A 30 17.47 -26.57 -27.86
CA VAL A 30 16.67 -25.47 -27.35
C VAL A 30 17.69 -24.53 -26.71
N THR A 31 18.14 -23.55 -27.48
CA THR A 31 18.79 -22.37 -26.91
C THR A 31 17.77 -21.73 -25.99
N VAL A 32 17.85 -22.07 -24.71
CA VAL A 32 17.26 -21.22 -23.66
C VAL A 32 17.99 -19.88 -23.83
N ILE A 33 17.30 -18.92 -24.45
CA ILE A 33 17.73 -17.52 -24.45
C ILE A 33 17.57 -17.10 -22.99
N ALA A 34 18.62 -17.33 -22.20
CA ALA A 34 18.81 -16.60 -20.97
C ALA A 34 18.78 -15.14 -21.39
N GLY A 35 17.85 -14.35 -20.83
CA GLY A 35 17.73 -12.95 -21.18
C GLY A 35 19.11 -12.30 -21.04
N GLU A 36 19.71 -11.95 -22.17
CA GLU A 36 21.03 -11.32 -22.19
C GLU A 36 20.92 -9.98 -21.46
N ARG A 37 21.87 -9.71 -20.60
CA ARG A 37 22.01 -8.37 -20.01
C ARG A 37 22.11 -7.39 -21.19
N PRO A 38 21.27 -6.33 -21.24
CA PRO A 38 21.35 -5.38 -22.34
C PRO A 38 22.71 -4.69 -22.34
N ASP A 39 23.37 -4.66 -23.49
CA ASP A 39 24.64 -3.98 -23.65
C ASP A 39 24.53 -2.46 -23.50
N SER A 40 23.35 -1.92 -23.79
CA SER A 40 23.01 -0.51 -23.68
C SER A 40 21.50 -0.34 -23.47
N PHE A 41 21.11 0.76 -22.83
CA PHE A 41 19.71 1.21 -22.72
C PHE A 41 19.39 2.38 -23.67
N ALA A 42 20.31 2.71 -24.59
CA ALA A 42 20.18 3.89 -25.45
C ALA A 42 18.93 3.84 -26.34
N ASP A 43 18.65 2.69 -26.95
CA ASP A 43 17.49 2.52 -27.84
C ASP A 43 16.17 2.69 -27.07
N GLN A 44 16.08 2.14 -25.85
CA GLN A 44 14.92 2.32 -24.98
C GLN A 44 14.77 3.78 -24.56
N ALA A 45 15.87 4.43 -24.17
CA ALA A 45 15.86 5.83 -23.78
C ALA A 45 15.38 6.75 -24.93
N GLU A 46 15.91 6.55 -26.16
CA GLU A 46 15.50 7.30 -27.34
C GLU A 46 14.02 7.10 -27.66
N LYS A 47 13.54 5.86 -27.58
CA LYS A 47 12.14 5.51 -27.87
C LYS A 47 11.14 6.06 -26.83
N LEU A 48 11.52 6.04 -25.54
CA LEU A 48 10.58 6.28 -24.44
C LEU A 48 10.59 7.72 -23.94
N SER A 49 11.74 8.43 -24.02
CA SER A 49 11.87 9.80 -23.55
C SER A 49 10.83 10.78 -24.15
N PRO A 50 10.43 10.67 -25.44
CA PRO A 50 9.42 11.57 -26.00
C PRO A 50 8.04 11.53 -25.31
N ALA A 51 7.71 10.44 -24.64
CA ALA A 51 6.45 10.33 -23.87
C ALA A 51 6.58 10.88 -22.44
N VAL A 52 7.78 11.19 -21.97
CA VAL A 52 8.02 11.71 -20.61
C VAL A 52 8.09 13.22 -20.65
N VAL A 53 7.28 13.85 -19.81
CA VAL A 53 7.09 15.30 -19.80
C VAL A 53 7.58 15.91 -18.49
N ASN A 54 7.91 17.21 -18.53
CA ASN A 54 8.09 18.00 -17.32
C ASN A 54 6.74 18.59 -16.91
N ILE A 55 6.46 18.56 -15.60
CA ILE A 55 5.30 19.22 -14.99
C ILE A 55 5.81 20.45 -14.23
N SER A 56 5.44 21.63 -14.72
CA SER A 56 5.72 22.89 -14.06
C SER A 56 4.45 23.44 -13.41
N THR A 57 4.50 23.72 -12.13
CA THR A 57 3.38 24.28 -11.38
C THR A 57 3.70 25.68 -10.86
N THR A 58 2.69 26.54 -10.82
CA THR A 58 2.78 27.87 -10.21
C THR A 58 1.82 27.96 -9.05
N THR A 59 2.32 28.34 -7.87
CA THR A 59 1.53 28.57 -6.66
C THR A 59 1.71 30.01 -6.21
N ILE A 60 0.62 30.70 -5.85
CA ILE A 60 0.70 32.03 -5.25
C ILE A 60 0.88 31.88 -3.74
N VAL A 61 2.07 32.22 -3.25
CA VAL A 61 2.35 32.23 -1.81
C VAL A 61 1.96 33.60 -1.26
N SER A 62 0.89 33.67 -0.45
CA SER A 62 0.58 34.85 0.36
C SER A 62 1.58 34.97 1.50
N GLU A 63 2.18 36.15 1.69
CA GLU A 63 3.27 36.42 2.62
C GLU A 63 2.96 36.04 4.08
N GLY A 64 3.72 35.08 4.61
CA GLY A 64 4.11 35.00 6.01
C GLY A 64 5.65 35.14 6.07
N PRO A 65 6.26 35.66 7.15
CA PRO A 65 7.71 35.86 7.22
C PRO A 65 8.44 34.54 7.36
N SER A 66 8.99 34.00 6.28
CA SER A 66 9.86 32.82 6.34
C SER A 66 11.14 33.05 5.55
N SER A 67 12.21 33.17 6.30
CA SER A 67 13.59 33.11 5.90
C SER A 67 14.01 31.64 5.72
N ASP A 68 13.96 31.08 4.50
CA ASP A 68 14.80 29.93 4.12
C ASP A 68 14.68 29.68 2.61
N MET A 69 15.29 30.56 1.83
CA MET A 69 15.59 30.22 0.43
C MET A 69 16.97 29.53 0.39
N PRO A 70 17.13 28.41 -0.33
CA PRO A 70 18.44 27.82 -0.58
C PRO A 70 19.35 28.86 -1.26
N GLN A 71 20.45 29.21 -0.61
CA GLN A 71 21.45 30.10 -1.21
C GLN A 71 22.28 29.28 -2.22
N PHE A 72 22.20 29.64 -3.48
CA PHE A 72 23.01 29.04 -4.53
C PHE A 72 24.38 29.76 -4.61
N PRO A 73 25.48 29.05 -4.99
CA PRO A 73 26.76 29.70 -5.18
C PRO A 73 26.70 30.80 -6.24
N PRO A 74 27.32 31.98 -6.00
CA PRO A 74 27.33 33.08 -6.96
C PRO A 74 27.92 32.64 -8.31
N GLY A 75 27.20 32.94 -9.42
CA GLY A 75 27.64 32.59 -10.78
C GLY A 75 27.20 31.21 -11.26
N SER A 76 26.35 30.48 -10.52
CA SER A 76 25.77 29.22 -11.02
C SER A 76 24.64 29.49 -12.05
N PRO A 77 24.44 28.60 -13.05
CA PRO A 77 23.31 28.72 -13.97
C PRO A 77 21.94 28.78 -13.28
N PHE A 78 21.87 28.26 -12.06
CA PHE A 78 20.68 28.30 -11.20
C PHE A 78 20.44 29.67 -10.58
N GLU A 79 21.48 30.44 -10.25
CA GLU A 79 21.34 31.82 -9.75
C GLU A 79 20.72 32.75 -10.82
N GLU A 80 21.17 32.64 -12.07
CA GLU A 80 20.62 33.43 -13.17
C GLU A 80 19.17 33.04 -13.52
N PHE A 81 18.85 31.75 -13.49
CA PHE A 81 17.49 31.25 -13.68
C PHE A 81 16.54 31.78 -12.61
N PHE A 82 16.94 31.76 -11.33
CA PHE A 82 16.09 32.26 -10.23
C PHE A 82 16.08 33.79 -10.12
N LYS A 83 17.16 34.51 -10.52
CA LYS A 83 17.16 35.97 -10.59
C LYS A 83 16.19 36.52 -11.65
N ASN A 84 16.06 35.91 -12.79
CA ASN A 84 15.15 36.30 -13.83
C ASN A 84 13.67 36.08 -13.49
N PHE A 85 13.37 35.27 -12.47
CA PHE A 85 12.04 35.06 -11.89
C PHE A 85 11.76 35.99 -10.68
N GLY A 86 12.72 36.78 -10.20
CA GLY A 86 12.69 37.48 -8.93
C GLY A 86 12.39 38.97 -9.00
N ASP A 87 12.17 39.56 -10.17
CA ASP A 87 11.95 41.02 -10.29
C ASP A 87 10.62 41.31 -10.99
N ASN A 88 9.59 41.45 -10.23
CA ASN A 88 8.50 42.42 -10.26
C ASN A 88 7.23 41.96 -9.51
N ASP A 89 6.88 42.81 -8.49
CA ASP A 89 5.55 42.95 -7.87
C ASP A 89 4.91 41.79 -7.08
N ARG A 90 5.14 41.80 -5.78
CA ARG A 90 4.17 41.60 -4.64
C ARG A 90 3.34 40.32 -4.52
N LYS A 91 3.51 39.33 -5.35
CA LYS A 91 3.11 37.95 -5.09
C LYS A 91 4.26 37.05 -5.55
N ARG A 92 4.99 36.42 -4.61
CA ARG A 92 6.02 35.44 -4.99
C ARG A 92 5.31 34.23 -5.58
N ARG A 93 5.53 33.96 -6.87
CA ARG A 93 5.17 32.70 -7.51
C ARG A 93 6.23 31.67 -7.13
N ALA A 94 5.87 30.66 -6.36
CA ALA A 94 6.70 29.49 -6.18
C ALA A 94 6.45 28.54 -7.36
N SER A 95 7.50 28.09 -8.02
CA SER A 95 7.40 27.07 -9.07
C SER A 95 7.88 25.73 -8.50
N SER A 96 7.06 24.70 -8.58
CA SER A 96 7.46 23.32 -8.32
C SER A 96 7.65 22.61 -9.65
N LEU A 97 8.58 21.65 -9.67
CA LEU A 97 8.93 20.90 -10.87
C LEU A 97 8.90 19.41 -10.58
N GLY A 98 8.19 18.68 -11.43
CA GLY A 98 8.12 17.23 -11.41
C GLY A 98 8.13 16.66 -12.83
N SER A 99 7.92 15.38 -12.93
CA SER A 99 7.75 14.67 -14.19
C SER A 99 6.35 14.12 -14.34
N GLY A 100 5.99 13.76 -15.56
CA GLY A 100 4.81 13.00 -15.90
C GLY A 100 5.05 12.20 -17.17
N PHE A 101 4.06 11.47 -17.61
CA PHE A 101 4.13 10.75 -18.88
C PHE A 101 2.77 10.67 -19.55
N ILE A 102 2.79 10.64 -20.88
CA ILE A 102 1.60 10.63 -21.72
C ILE A 102 1.18 9.16 -21.94
N ILE A 103 -0.08 8.86 -21.65
CA ILE A 103 -0.67 7.52 -21.83
C ILE A 103 -1.64 7.43 -23.00
N ASP A 104 -2.11 8.55 -23.53
CA ASP A 104 -2.98 8.60 -24.71
C ASP A 104 -2.57 9.82 -25.59
N LYS A 105 -2.47 9.60 -26.89
CA LYS A 105 -2.19 10.65 -27.89
C LYS A 105 -3.20 11.80 -27.91
N LYS A 106 -4.36 11.62 -27.27
CA LYS A 106 -5.33 12.68 -27.02
C LYS A 106 -4.87 13.69 -25.96
N GLY A 107 -3.69 13.48 -25.35
CA GLY A 107 -3.12 14.38 -24.34
C GLY A 107 -3.51 14.03 -22.90
N ILE A 108 -3.68 12.77 -22.58
CA ILE A 108 -3.82 12.29 -21.19
C ILE A 108 -2.43 12.10 -20.59
N VAL A 109 -2.16 12.79 -19.48
CA VAL A 109 -0.87 12.77 -18.77
C VAL A 109 -1.07 12.31 -17.35
N VAL A 110 -0.20 11.41 -16.90
CA VAL A 110 -0.18 10.89 -15.53
C VAL A 110 1.02 11.48 -14.79
N THR A 111 0.81 11.84 -13.53
CA THR A 111 1.85 12.34 -12.62
C THR A 111 1.49 12.00 -11.16
N ASN A 112 2.31 12.40 -10.19
CA ASN A 112 1.95 12.31 -8.78
C ASN A 112 1.04 13.47 -8.35
N TYR A 113 0.17 13.18 -7.36
CA TYR A 113 -0.68 14.21 -6.73
C TYR A 113 0.19 15.31 -6.07
N HIS A 114 1.22 14.94 -5.30
CA HIS A 114 2.08 15.91 -4.62
C HIS A 114 2.82 16.86 -5.57
N VAL A 115 3.00 16.50 -6.84
CA VAL A 115 3.61 17.38 -7.87
C VAL A 115 2.69 18.55 -8.21
N ILE A 116 1.38 18.33 -8.16
CA ILE A 116 0.38 19.34 -8.52
C ILE A 116 -0.40 19.89 -7.32
N GLU A 117 -0.10 19.43 -6.11
CA GLU A 117 -0.80 19.87 -4.90
C GLU A 117 -0.66 21.39 -4.72
N ASN A 118 -1.78 22.07 -4.50
CA ASN A 118 -1.89 23.52 -4.38
C ASN A 118 -1.45 24.34 -5.60
N ALA A 119 -1.35 23.73 -6.79
CA ALA A 119 -1.05 24.43 -8.02
C ALA A 119 -2.25 25.27 -8.50
N GLU A 120 -2.04 26.56 -8.77
CA GLU A 120 -3.03 27.41 -9.43
C GLU A 120 -2.98 27.27 -10.96
N GLU A 121 -1.80 27.01 -11.49
CA GLU A 121 -1.58 26.79 -12.91
C GLU A 121 -0.60 25.64 -13.12
N ILE A 122 -0.93 24.75 -14.05
CA ILE A 122 -0.13 23.59 -14.40
C ILE A 122 0.24 23.67 -15.87
N THR A 123 1.51 23.56 -16.18
CA THR A 123 2.05 23.53 -17.54
C THR A 123 2.79 22.22 -17.77
N VAL A 124 2.45 21.51 -18.83
CA VAL A 124 3.15 20.33 -19.32
C VAL A 124 4.12 20.75 -20.40
N VAL A 125 5.40 20.42 -20.23
CA VAL A 125 6.45 20.71 -21.21
C VAL A 125 6.97 19.39 -21.79
N LEU A 126 6.90 19.25 -23.12
CA LEU A 126 7.38 18.07 -23.83
C LEU A 126 8.92 18.06 -23.92
N SER A 127 9.47 16.95 -24.42
CA SER A 127 10.91 16.78 -24.62
C SER A 127 11.52 17.70 -25.69
N ASP A 128 10.71 18.32 -26.53
CA ASP A 128 11.08 19.28 -27.58
C ASP A 128 10.78 20.75 -27.21
N ASP A 129 10.59 21.02 -25.90
CA ASP A 129 10.30 22.32 -25.30
C ASP A 129 8.92 22.91 -25.64
N GLN A 130 8.04 22.19 -26.35
CA GLN A 130 6.66 22.62 -26.52
C GLN A 130 5.92 22.58 -25.18
N SER A 131 5.16 23.63 -24.90
CA SER A 131 4.48 23.82 -23.61
C SER A 131 2.97 23.89 -23.79
N PHE A 132 2.24 23.17 -22.98
CA PHE A 132 0.78 23.10 -22.99
C PHE A 132 0.24 23.41 -21.61
N LYS A 133 -0.81 24.23 -21.55
CA LYS A 133 -1.59 24.38 -20.32
C LYS A 133 -2.34 23.08 -20.06
N ALA A 134 -2.29 22.60 -18.82
CA ALA A 134 -2.96 21.38 -18.41
C ALA A 134 -4.17 21.68 -17.52
N GLU A 135 -5.20 20.86 -17.69
CA GLU A 135 -6.37 20.81 -16.81
C GLU A 135 -6.30 19.53 -15.98
N VAL A 136 -6.68 19.59 -14.70
CA VAL A 136 -6.76 18.40 -13.83
C VAL A 136 -8.06 17.68 -14.16
N LEU A 137 -7.97 16.48 -14.74
CA LEU A 137 -9.13 15.59 -14.91
C LEU A 137 -9.56 14.96 -13.59
N GLY A 138 -8.61 14.58 -12.76
CA GLY A 138 -8.85 14.02 -11.45
C GLY A 138 -7.56 13.81 -10.67
N GLN A 139 -7.69 13.69 -9.36
CA GLN A 139 -6.55 13.48 -8.47
C GLN A 139 -6.94 12.61 -7.28
N ASP A 140 -5.99 11.84 -6.78
CA ASP A 140 -6.16 10.99 -5.62
C ASP A 140 -4.98 11.10 -4.66
N LYS A 141 -5.22 11.77 -3.54
CA LYS A 141 -4.22 11.96 -2.49
C LYS A 141 -3.81 10.65 -1.82
N LYS A 142 -4.74 9.68 -1.71
CA LYS A 142 -4.51 8.42 -0.97
C LYS A 142 -3.55 7.48 -1.70
N THR A 143 -3.42 7.60 -3.02
CA THR A 143 -2.47 6.82 -3.84
C THR A 143 -1.39 7.69 -4.47
N ASP A 144 -1.43 9.02 -4.22
CA ASP A 144 -0.49 10.00 -4.77
C ASP A 144 -0.46 10.01 -6.31
N ILE A 145 -1.63 9.91 -6.97
CA ILE A 145 -1.77 9.91 -8.43
C ILE A 145 -2.65 11.07 -8.87
N ALA A 146 -2.26 11.72 -9.97
CA ALA A 146 -3.07 12.72 -10.66
C ALA A 146 -3.08 12.48 -12.17
N VAL A 147 -4.21 12.81 -12.79
CA VAL A 147 -4.42 12.74 -14.24
C VAL A 147 -4.72 14.12 -14.77
N LEU A 148 -3.93 14.51 -15.77
CA LEU A 148 -4.02 15.81 -16.42
C LEU A 148 -4.45 15.63 -17.87
N LYS A 149 -5.04 16.68 -18.42
CA LYS A 149 -5.42 16.80 -19.82
C LYS A 149 -4.70 17.99 -20.44
N ILE A 150 -4.02 17.77 -21.56
CA ILE A 150 -3.53 18.82 -22.45
C ILE A 150 -4.27 18.76 -23.80
N ASP A 151 -4.40 19.89 -24.47
CA ASP A 151 -4.82 19.94 -25.87
C ASP A 151 -3.56 19.87 -26.76
N PRO A 152 -3.36 18.80 -27.52
CA PRO A 152 -2.17 18.63 -28.35
C PRO A 152 -2.09 19.62 -29.54
N ASP A 153 -3.17 20.33 -29.89
CA ASP A 153 -3.21 21.31 -30.99
C ASP A 153 -2.57 20.80 -32.30
N GLY A 154 -2.82 19.55 -32.65
CA GLY A 154 -2.32 18.91 -33.87
C GLY A 154 -0.90 18.30 -33.74
N VAL A 155 -0.25 18.38 -32.60
CA VAL A 155 1.03 17.73 -32.33
C VAL A 155 0.81 16.22 -32.17
N ASP A 156 1.62 15.39 -32.85
CA ASP A 156 1.60 13.92 -32.69
C ASP A 156 2.36 13.53 -31.41
N LEU A 157 1.64 13.34 -30.33
CA LEU A 157 2.19 12.99 -29.04
C LEU A 157 2.68 11.54 -29.03
N ALA A 158 3.85 11.30 -28.45
CA ALA A 158 4.28 9.95 -28.06
C ALA A 158 3.50 9.53 -26.80
N ALA A 159 3.01 8.30 -26.79
CA ALA A 159 2.31 7.74 -25.62
C ALA A 159 2.88 6.37 -25.26
N VAL A 160 2.81 6.00 -23.99
CA VAL A 160 3.26 4.72 -23.44
C VAL A 160 2.12 3.99 -22.76
N GLU A 161 2.24 2.68 -22.65
CA GLU A 161 1.23 1.81 -22.06
C GLU A 161 1.65 1.31 -20.68
N PHE A 162 0.68 1.04 -19.80
CA PHE A 162 0.92 0.36 -18.54
C PHE A 162 1.15 -1.14 -18.75
N GLY A 163 2.26 -1.66 -18.24
CA GLY A 163 2.54 -3.08 -18.12
C GLY A 163 1.90 -3.69 -16.87
N ASP A 164 2.16 -4.97 -16.65
CA ASP A 164 1.65 -5.74 -15.52
C ASP A 164 2.72 -5.85 -14.41
N SER A 165 2.56 -5.05 -13.36
CA SER A 165 3.48 -5.04 -12.20
C SER A 165 3.47 -6.36 -11.40
N ASP A 166 2.43 -7.20 -11.51
CA ASP A 166 2.38 -8.48 -10.81
C ASP A 166 3.31 -9.54 -11.43
N ARG A 167 3.70 -9.35 -12.69
CA ARG A 167 4.63 -10.24 -13.39
C ARG A 167 6.10 -9.94 -13.10
N LEU A 168 6.40 -8.78 -12.49
CA LEU A 168 7.76 -8.41 -12.13
C LEU A 168 8.39 -9.35 -11.12
N ARG A 169 9.68 -9.58 -11.26
CA ARG A 169 10.48 -10.35 -10.32
C ARG A 169 11.60 -9.48 -9.75
N VAL A 170 11.98 -9.75 -8.54
CA VAL A 170 13.19 -9.15 -7.96
C VAL A 170 14.38 -9.53 -8.82
N GLY A 171 15.14 -8.52 -9.26
CA GLY A 171 16.27 -8.67 -10.17
C GLY A 171 15.97 -8.28 -11.63
N ASP A 172 14.72 -8.10 -12.02
CA ASP A 172 14.38 -7.61 -13.37
C ASP A 172 14.86 -6.17 -13.56
N TRP A 173 15.43 -5.86 -14.75
CA TRP A 173 15.91 -4.52 -15.08
C TRP A 173 14.79 -3.52 -15.21
N VAL A 174 15.03 -2.30 -14.74
CA VAL A 174 14.10 -1.18 -14.84
C VAL A 174 14.80 0.11 -15.24
N LEU A 175 14.07 0.98 -15.94
CA LEU A 175 14.52 2.31 -16.34
C LEU A 175 13.60 3.36 -15.73
N ALA A 176 14.14 4.22 -14.89
CA ALA A 176 13.42 5.41 -14.42
C ALA A 176 13.75 6.58 -15.33
N ILE A 177 12.74 7.16 -15.96
CA ILE A 177 12.88 8.32 -16.82
C ILE A 177 12.13 9.48 -16.19
N GLY A 178 12.77 10.64 -16.13
CA GLY A 178 12.17 11.90 -15.71
C GLY A 178 12.63 13.03 -16.59
N ASN A 179 11.97 14.17 -16.51
CA ASN A 179 12.38 15.39 -17.21
C ASN A 179 12.51 16.56 -16.21
N PRO A 180 13.44 16.43 -15.23
CA PRO A 180 13.65 17.50 -14.26
C PRO A 180 14.12 18.76 -14.96
N PHE A 181 13.48 19.89 -14.66
CA PHE A 181 13.86 21.21 -15.18
C PHE A 181 13.70 21.43 -16.69
N GLY A 182 13.08 20.51 -17.44
CA GLY A 182 12.97 20.64 -18.91
C GLY A 182 14.32 20.56 -19.63
N LEU A 183 15.35 19.96 -19.02
CA LEU A 183 16.72 19.91 -19.57
C LEU A 183 16.96 18.71 -20.52
N GLY A 184 15.90 18.14 -21.10
CA GLY A 184 16.03 17.09 -22.12
C GLY A 184 15.98 15.65 -21.58
N GLY A 185 15.41 15.44 -20.40
CA GLY A 185 15.21 14.11 -19.82
C GLY A 185 16.43 13.55 -19.08
N THR A 186 16.16 12.80 -18.02
CA THR A 186 17.17 12.06 -17.25
C THR A 186 16.77 10.60 -17.22
N VAL A 187 17.66 9.71 -17.62
CA VAL A 187 17.45 8.26 -17.60
C VAL A 187 18.38 7.64 -16.57
N THR A 188 17.81 6.85 -15.67
CA THR A 188 18.56 6.03 -14.72
C THR A 188 18.13 4.58 -14.83
N ALA A 189 19.05 3.64 -14.66
CA ALA A 189 18.79 2.21 -14.74
C ALA A 189 19.11 1.54 -13.40
N GLY A 190 18.36 0.50 -13.09
CA GLY A 190 18.54 -0.33 -11.91
C GLY A 190 17.72 -1.61 -12.04
N ILE A 191 17.41 -2.22 -10.92
CA ILE A 191 16.60 -3.44 -10.85
C ILE A 191 15.40 -3.27 -9.91
N VAL A 192 14.44 -4.14 -10.03
CA VAL A 192 13.44 -4.36 -9.00
C VAL A 192 14.13 -4.96 -7.78
N SER A 193 14.24 -4.19 -6.69
CA SER A 193 14.87 -4.64 -5.44
C SER A 193 13.89 -5.38 -4.53
N ALA A 194 12.60 -4.98 -4.57
CA ALA A 194 11.50 -5.63 -3.83
C ALA A 194 10.15 -5.23 -4.44
N ARG A 195 9.08 -5.94 -4.06
CA ARG A 195 7.69 -5.65 -4.46
C ARG A 195 6.79 -5.62 -3.22
N GLY A 196 5.62 -4.98 -3.35
CA GLY A 196 4.63 -4.91 -2.28
C GLY A 196 5.17 -4.23 -1.02
N ARG A 197 5.99 -3.19 -1.20
CA ARG A 197 6.50 -2.40 -0.08
C ARG A 197 5.42 -1.46 0.43
N ASP A 198 5.33 -1.42 1.73
CA ASP A 198 4.63 -0.43 2.51
C ASP A 198 5.67 0.55 3.06
N ILE A 199 5.48 1.82 2.82
CA ILE A 199 6.39 2.88 3.29
C ILE A 199 5.70 3.86 4.24
N GLY A 200 4.44 3.55 4.64
CA GLY A 200 3.63 4.37 5.53
C GLY A 200 3.05 5.61 4.86
N ASN A 201 2.91 5.60 3.53
CA ASN A 201 2.35 6.72 2.78
C ASN A 201 0.81 6.69 2.75
N GLY A 202 0.21 5.51 2.95
CA GLY A 202 -1.26 5.37 2.98
C GLY A 202 -1.75 3.93 3.12
N PRO A 203 -3.06 3.74 3.25
CA PRO A 203 -3.65 2.41 3.45
C PRO A 203 -3.61 1.53 2.19
N TYR A 204 -3.24 2.08 1.05
CA TYR A 204 -3.19 1.39 -0.24
C TYR A 204 -1.76 1.23 -0.77
N ASP A 205 -0.76 1.33 0.10
CA ASP A 205 0.65 1.22 -0.27
C ASP A 205 0.93 -0.11 -0.99
N ASP A 206 1.36 0.01 -2.24
CA ASP A 206 1.84 -1.09 -3.08
C ASP A 206 3.00 -0.59 -3.93
N PHE A 207 4.18 -0.45 -3.29
CA PHE A 207 5.33 0.12 -3.95
C PHE A 207 6.30 -0.95 -4.47
N ILE A 208 6.84 -0.67 -5.66
CA ILE A 208 8.02 -1.34 -6.20
C ILE A 208 9.23 -0.60 -5.65
N GLN A 209 10.14 -1.33 -4.98
CA GLN A 209 11.44 -0.79 -4.58
C GLN A 209 12.44 -1.01 -5.70
N THR A 210 13.24 0.02 -6.02
CA THR A 210 14.31 -0.04 -7.03
C THR A 210 15.58 0.66 -6.52
N ASP A 211 16.73 0.25 -7.05
CA ASP A 211 18.01 0.93 -6.89
C ASP A 211 18.33 1.89 -8.08
N ALA A 212 17.48 1.92 -9.12
CA ALA A 212 17.52 2.99 -10.10
C ALA A 212 17.46 4.35 -9.38
N SER A 213 18.34 5.27 -9.70
CA SER A 213 18.49 6.53 -8.97
C SER A 213 17.25 7.41 -9.17
N ILE A 214 16.40 7.48 -8.15
CA ILE A 214 15.29 8.43 -8.07
C ILE A 214 15.76 9.65 -7.29
N ASN A 215 15.51 10.84 -7.82
CA ASN A 215 15.87 12.12 -7.23
C ASN A 215 14.73 13.14 -7.46
N ARG A 216 14.84 14.31 -6.84
CA ARG A 216 13.90 15.41 -7.09
C ARG A 216 13.83 15.71 -8.60
N GLY A 217 12.62 15.72 -9.13
CA GLY A 217 12.32 15.91 -10.55
C GLY A 217 11.97 14.64 -11.32
N ASN A 218 12.34 13.42 -10.83
CA ASN A 218 11.84 12.17 -11.41
C ASN A 218 10.45 11.78 -10.86
N SER A 219 10.01 12.38 -9.73
CA SER A 219 8.68 12.12 -9.15
C SER A 219 7.60 12.42 -10.17
N GLY A 220 6.62 11.52 -10.29
CA GLY A 220 5.56 11.53 -11.30
C GLY A 220 5.97 10.93 -12.64
N GLY A 221 7.26 10.75 -12.90
CA GLY A 221 7.76 10.09 -14.10
C GLY A 221 7.61 8.56 -14.05
N PRO A 222 7.67 7.90 -15.21
CA PRO A 222 7.49 6.45 -15.32
C PRO A 222 8.71 5.67 -14.88
N LEU A 223 8.47 4.47 -14.33
CA LEU A 223 9.42 3.37 -14.21
C LEU A 223 9.06 2.35 -15.29
N PHE A 224 9.98 2.05 -16.21
CA PHE A 224 9.77 1.15 -17.33
C PHE A 224 10.42 -0.22 -17.13
N ASN A 225 9.83 -1.26 -17.72
CA ASN A 225 10.50 -2.51 -18.00
C ASN A 225 11.33 -2.42 -19.30
N LEU A 226 12.02 -3.51 -19.70
CA LEU A 226 12.81 -3.54 -20.93
C LEU A 226 11.96 -3.59 -22.19
N GLU A 227 10.72 -3.97 -22.10
CA GLU A 227 9.73 -3.99 -23.19
C GLU A 227 9.21 -2.57 -23.51
N GLY A 228 9.47 -1.60 -22.61
CA GLY A 228 9.05 -0.21 -22.72
C GLY A 228 7.67 0.05 -22.16
N GLU A 229 7.16 -0.85 -21.32
CA GLU A 229 5.89 -0.68 -20.61
C GLU A 229 6.13 -0.01 -19.26
N VAL A 230 5.22 0.86 -18.85
CA VAL A 230 5.24 1.51 -17.51
C VAL A 230 4.83 0.49 -16.45
N ILE A 231 5.78 0.12 -15.60
CA ILE A 231 5.54 -0.83 -14.50
C ILE A 231 5.39 -0.13 -13.15
N GLY A 232 5.58 1.19 -13.10
CA GLY A 232 5.34 2.01 -11.92
C GLY A 232 5.49 3.50 -12.16
N ILE A 233 5.08 4.31 -11.18
CA ILE A 233 5.23 5.77 -11.15
C ILE A 233 6.24 6.12 -10.06
N ASN A 234 7.38 6.72 -10.43
CA ASN A 234 8.40 7.12 -9.48
C ASN A 234 7.83 8.15 -8.49
N THR A 235 7.92 7.90 -7.20
CA THR A 235 7.20 8.70 -6.19
C THR A 235 8.11 9.16 -5.07
N ALA A 236 8.84 8.25 -4.41
CA ALA A 236 9.55 8.55 -3.17
C ALA A 236 10.95 7.93 -3.13
N ILE A 237 11.78 8.46 -2.21
CA ILE A 237 13.07 7.86 -1.87
C ILE A 237 13.20 7.73 -0.35
N PHE A 238 13.91 6.71 0.10
CA PHE A 238 14.41 6.68 1.47
C PHE A 238 15.78 7.36 1.49
N SER A 239 15.87 8.54 2.12
CA SER A 239 17.12 9.31 2.13
C SER A 239 17.18 10.26 3.32
N GLN A 240 18.32 10.32 3.99
CA GLN A 240 18.59 11.30 5.06
C GLN A 240 19.16 12.62 4.50
N SER A 241 19.75 12.60 3.31
CA SER A 241 20.37 13.76 2.67
C SER A 241 19.53 14.41 1.58
N GLY A 242 18.39 13.81 1.23
CA GLY A 242 17.51 14.24 0.12
C GLY A 242 17.95 13.82 -1.27
N GLY A 243 19.11 13.15 -1.42
CA GLY A 243 19.57 12.54 -2.66
C GLY A 243 19.41 11.01 -2.65
N SER A 244 19.49 10.38 -3.84
CA SER A 244 19.37 8.92 -3.97
C SER A 244 20.50 8.19 -3.23
N VAL A 245 20.16 7.19 -2.46
CA VAL A 245 21.07 6.25 -1.80
C VAL A 245 20.85 4.80 -2.28
N GLY A 246 20.19 4.62 -3.43
CA GLY A 246 19.86 3.31 -4.00
C GLY A 246 18.60 2.69 -3.39
N ILE A 247 17.72 3.49 -2.78
CA ILE A 247 16.43 3.04 -2.25
C ILE A 247 15.36 4.01 -2.76
N GLY A 248 14.80 3.69 -3.92
CA GLY A 248 13.71 4.39 -4.56
C GLY A 248 12.43 3.57 -4.53
N PHE A 249 11.29 4.24 -4.62
CA PHE A 249 9.96 3.63 -4.60
C PHE A 249 9.11 4.18 -5.74
N ALA A 250 8.43 3.26 -6.43
CA ALA A 250 7.45 3.59 -7.46
C ALA A 250 6.10 2.94 -7.13
N ILE A 251 5.00 3.66 -7.33
CA ILE A 251 3.64 3.12 -7.24
C ILE A 251 3.48 2.06 -8.31
N SER A 252 2.95 0.87 -7.98
CA SER A 252 2.79 -0.23 -8.93
C SER A 252 1.85 0.13 -10.08
N SER A 253 2.15 -0.35 -11.30
CA SER A 253 1.34 -0.03 -12.49
C SER A 253 -0.08 -0.59 -12.41
N ASN A 254 -0.30 -1.73 -11.76
CA ASN A 254 -1.64 -2.30 -11.62
C ASN A 254 -2.53 -1.43 -10.74
N LEU A 255 -1.99 -0.82 -9.67
CA LEU A 255 -2.69 0.19 -8.89
C LEU A 255 -2.89 1.47 -9.70
N ALA A 256 -1.82 1.98 -10.34
CA ALA A 256 -1.86 3.21 -11.11
C ALA A 256 -2.87 3.15 -12.27
N LYS A 257 -2.91 2.06 -13.02
CA LYS A 257 -3.85 1.85 -14.14
C LYS A 257 -5.31 1.93 -13.71
N ARG A 258 -5.66 1.31 -12.57
CA ARG A 258 -7.04 1.36 -12.04
C ARG A 258 -7.42 2.76 -11.58
N VAL A 259 -6.54 3.40 -10.81
CA VAL A 259 -6.78 4.76 -10.32
C VAL A 259 -6.89 5.73 -11.47
N THR A 260 -5.97 5.69 -12.45
CA THR A 260 -5.98 6.55 -13.63
C THR A 260 -7.28 6.42 -14.42
N ALA A 261 -7.75 5.19 -14.67
CA ALA A 261 -9.01 4.96 -15.37
C ALA A 261 -10.22 5.58 -14.65
N GLN A 262 -10.28 5.47 -13.32
CA GLN A 262 -11.35 6.10 -12.53
C GLN A 262 -11.26 7.62 -12.51
N LEU A 263 -10.05 8.19 -12.42
CA LEU A 263 -9.85 9.63 -12.46
C LEU A 263 -10.21 10.23 -13.83
N GLU A 264 -9.93 9.50 -14.93
CA GLU A 264 -10.31 9.89 -16.29
C GLU A 264 -11.84 9.83 -16.49
N GLU A 265 -12.51 8.79 -15.97
CA GLU A 265 -13.95 8.57 -16.18
C GLU A 265 -14.83 9.41 -15.23
N PHE A 266 -14.44 9.50 -13.95
CA PHE A 266 -15.29 10.07 -12.89
C PHE A 266 -14.73 11.35 -12.27
N GLY A 267 -13.47 11.73 -12.56
CA GLY A 267 -12.78 12.84 -11.90
C GLY A 267 -12.33 12.54 -10.46
N THR A 268 -12.73 11.42 -9.92
CA THR A 268 -12.41 10.96 -8.56
C THR A 268 -12.32 9.44 -8.51
N THR A 269 -11.64 8.92 -7.50
CA THR A 269 -11.62 7.49 -7.24
C THR A 269 -12.92 7.02 -6.61
N ARG A 270 -13.25 5.77 -6.84
CA ARG A 270 -14.42 5.10 -6.27
C ARG A 270 -13.97 3.74 -5.76
N ARG A 271 -13.96 3.57 -4.44
CA ARG A 271 -13.43 2.39 -3.76
C ARG A 271 -14.51 1.59 -3.07
N GLY A 272 -14.36 0.28 -3.08
CA GLY A 272 -15.13 -0.59 -2.19
C GLY A 272 -14.90 -0.20 -0.73
N TRP A 273 -15.92 -0.31 0.08
CA TRP A 273 -15.90 0.00 1.51
C TRP A 273 -16.57 -1.09 2.32
N LEU A 274 -15.89 -1.55 3.36
CA LEU A 274 -16.37 -2.56 4.30
C LEU A 274 -16.92 -1.93 5.59
N GLY A 275 -16.30 -0.87 6.07
CA GLY A 275 -16.71 -0.14 7.27
C GLY A 275 -16.20 -0.78 8.56
N VAL A 276 -14.96 -1.26 8.55
CA VAL A 276 -14.27 -1.80 9.73
C VAL A 276 -13.02 -0.96 10.03
N PHE A 277 -12.71 -0.79 11.31
CA PHE A 277 -11.39 -0.42 11.78
C PHE A 277 -10.65 -1.68 12.15
N ILE A 278 -9.37 -1.77 11.77
CA ILE A 278 -8.58 -2.98 11.91
C ILE A 278 -7.23 -2.71 12.55
N GLN A 279 -6.67 -3.74 13.16
CA GLN A 279 -5.31 -3.72 13.69
C GLN A 279 -4.58 -5.02 13.38
N GLU A 280 -3.25 -4.99 13.51
CA GLU A 280 -2.39 -6.13 13.25
C GLU A 280 -2.61 -7.25 14.27
N VAL A 281 -2.64 -8.49 13.79
CA VAL A 281 -2.65 -9.69 14.63
C VAL A 281 -1.21 -9.99 15.02
N THR A 282 -0.82 -9.54 16.22
CA THR A 282 0.50 -9.88 16.80
C THR A 282 0.52 -11.35 17.28
N PRO A 283 1.70 -11.97 17.47
CA PRO A 283 1.79 -13.31 18.05
C PRO A 283 1.05 -13.45 19.38
N ASP A 284 1.15 -12.45 20.27
CA ASP A 284 0.45 -12.40 21.56
C ASP A 284 -1.09 -12.38 21.39
N ILE A 285 -1.57 -11.63 20.41
CA ILE A 285 -3.01 -11.56 20.07
C ILE A 285 -3.47 -12.88 19.47
N ALA A 286 -2.70 -13.48 18.56
CA ALA A 286 -3.01 -14.79 17.96
C ALA A 286 -3.15 -15.88 19.03
N ASP A 287 -2.20 -15.96 19.96
CA ASP A 287 -2.24 -16.90 21.08
C ASP A 287 -3.48 -16.68 21.97
N SER A 288 -3.76 -15.41 22.30
CA SER A 288 -4.92 -15.03 23.14
C SER A 288 -6.27 -15.37 22.51
N LEU A 289 -6.36 -15.33 21.18
CA LEU A 289 -7.56 -15.67 20.41
C LEU A 289 -7.62 -17.17 20.02
N GLY A 290 -6.52 -17.91 20.16
CA GLY A 290 -6.39 -19.32 19.76
C GLY A 290 -6.25 -19.50 18.24
N LEU A 291 -5.63 -18.52 17.56
CA LEU A 291 -5.26 -18.63 16.15
C LEU A 291 -3.99 -19.48 15.98
N GLU A 292 -3.89 -20.22 14.88
CA GLU A 292 -2.70 -21.03 14.56
C GLU A 292 -1.50 -20.17 14.12
N SER A 293 -1.76 -18.97 13.58
CA SER A 293 -0.74 -18.04 13.08
C SER A 293 -1.15 -16.58 13.31
N ALA A 294 -0.17 -15.68 13.38
CA ALA A 294 -0.37 -14.25 13.49
C ALA A 294 -0.69 -13.64 12.10
N GLU A 295 -1.76 -14.13 11.48
CA GLU A 295 -2.23 -13.69 10.17
C GLU A 295 -3.67 -13.17 10.25
N GLY A 296 -4.05 -12.31 9.31
CA GLY A 296 -5.37 -11.71 9.23
C GLY A 296 -5.39 -10.25 9.65
N ALA A 297 -6.61 -9.69 9.69
CA ALA A 297 -6.90 -8.35 10.16
C ALA A 297 -7.89 -8.43 11.34
N LEU A 298 -7.45 -8.04 12.54
CA LEU A 298 -8.30 -8.01 13.71
C LEU A 298 -9.21 -6.78 13.66
N VAL A 299 -10.51 -6.99 13.67
CA VAL A 299 -11.52 -5.92 13.72
C VAL A 299 -11.50 -5.30 15.11
N SER A 300 -11.13 -4.03 15.23
CA SER A 300 -11.14 -3.28 16.49
C SER A 300 -12.51 -2.61 16.72
N SER A 301 -13.08 -2.01 15.66
CA SER A 301 -14.42 -1.45 15.66
C SER A 301 -15.06 -1.52 14.28
N ILE A 302 -16.35 -1.23 14.20
CA ILE A 302 -17.10 -1.15 12.95
C ILE A 302 -17.89 0.16 12.91
N ASN A 303 -18.07 0.71 11.72
CA ASN A 303 -18.98 1.85 11.54
C ASN A 303 -20.42 1.34 11.57
N GLU A 304 -21.29 2.02 12.32
CA GLU A 304 -22.73 1.72 12.30
C GLU A 304 -23.32 1.82 10.90
N LYS A 305 -24.27 0.95 10.60
CA LYS A 305 -24.95 0.88 9.29
C LYS A 305 -24.01 0.66 8.11
N SER A 306 -22.77 0.23 8.38
CA SER A 306 -21.81 -0.16 7.35
C SER A 306 -22.15 -1.52 6.73
N PRO A 307 -21.52 -1.88 5.61
CA PRO A 307 -21.55 -3.25 5.07
C PRO A 307 -21.19 -4.32 6.10
N ALA A 308 -20.14 -4.06 6.91
CA ALA A 308 -19.69 -4.98 7.96
C ALA A 308 -20.75 -5.16 9.06
N ASP A 309 -21.34 -4.07 9.54
CA ASP A 309 -22.42 -4.08 10.53
C ASP A 309 -23.65 -4.87 10.01
N THR A 310 -24.08 -4.57 8.79
CA THR A 310 -25.19 -5.26 8.13
C THR A 310 -24.93 -6.76 7.95
N ALA A 311 -23.68 -7.16 7.72
CA ALA A 311 -23.28 -8.56 7.56
C ALA A 311 -23.04 -9.29 8.90
N GLY A 312 -23.12 -8.58 10.04
CA GLY A 312 -22.90 -9.16 11.36
C GLY A 312 -21.42 -9.44 11.68
N ILE A 313 -20.49 -8.70 11.08
CA ILE A 313 -19.09 -8.66 11.55
C ILE A 313 -19.07 -7.91 12.89
N GLU A 314 -18.21 -8.33 13.80
CA GLU A 314 -18.14 -7.76 15.15
C GLU A 314 -16.70 -7.40 15.53
N PRO A 315 -16.50 -6.40 16.42
CA PRO A 315 -15.19 -6.19 17.03
C PRO A 315 -14.69 -7.46 17.72
N GLY A 316 -13.43 -7.82 17.48
CA GLY A 316 -12.83 -9.07 17.92
C GLY A 316 -12.78 -10.18 16.86
N ASP A 317 -13.49 -10.02 15.75
CA ASP A 317 -13.32 -10.91 14.59
C ASP A 317 -11.94 -10.74 13.98
N VAL A 318 -11.35 -11.83 13.51
CA VAL A 318 -10.14 -11.76 12.67
C VAL A 318 -10.51 -12.16 11.26
N ILE A 319 -10.45 -11.21 10.32
CA ILE A 319 -10.71 -11.46 8.91
C ILE A 319 -9.47 -12.15 8.31
N VAL A 320 -9.62 -13.40 7.86
CA VAL A 320 -8.54 -14.25 7.35
C VAL A 320 -8.59 -14.42 5.83
N SER A 321 -9.76 -14.18 5.21
CA SER A 321 -9.93 -14.22 3.76
C SER A 321 -11.02 -13.24 3.33
N PHE A 322 -10.86 -12.62 2.18
CA PHE A 322 -11.82 -11.71 1.58
C PHE A 322 -11.93 -12.01 0.07
N ASP A 323 -13.12 -12.37 -0.39
CA ASP A 323 -13.40 -12.76 -1.77
C ASP A 323 -12.43 -13.85 -2.30
N GLY A 324 -12.14 -14.87 -1.48
CA GLY A 324 -11.22 -15.95 -1.77
C GLY A 324 -9.73 -15.58 -1.73
N LYS A 325 -9.39 -14.30 -1.48
CA LYS A 325 -8.00 -13.84 -1.29
C LYS A 325 -7.63 -13.91 0.18
N ARG A 326 -6.55 -14.62 0.51
CA ARG A 326 -6.07 -14.76 1.90
C ARG A 326 -5.51 -13.42 2.40
N ILE A 327 -5.86 -13.06 3.63
CA ILE A 327 -5.32 -11.91 4.34
C ILE A 327 -4.16 -12.39 5.22
N GLN A 328 -2.93 -12.17 4.76
CA GLN A 328 -1.74 -12.54 5.52
C GLN A 328 -1.35 -11.47 6.53
N LYS A 329 -1.51 -10.20 6.14
CA LYS A 329 -1.23 -9.03 6.97
C LYS A 329 -2.44 -8.12 7.03
N MET A 330 -2.60 -7.40 8.11
CA MET A 330 -3.69 -6.44 8.30
C MET A 330 -3.88 -5.50 7.09
N ARG A 331 -2.80 -4.97 6.54
CA ARG A 331 -2.80 -4.04 5.40
C ARG A 331 -3.27 -4.63 4.07
N ASP A 332 -3.32 -5.96 3.93
CA ASP A 332 -3.84 -6.59 2.70
C ASP A 332 -5.34 -6.31 2.54
N LEU A 333 -6.08 -6.23 3.67
CA LEU A 333 -7.53 -6.06 3.64
C LEU A 333 -7.98 -4.72 3.03
N PRO A 334 -7.49 -3.54 3.44
CA PRO A 334 -7.91 -2.27 2.85
C PRO A 334 -7.69 -2.23 1.34
N ARG A 335 -6.55 -2.74 0.86
CA ARG A 335 -6.23 -2.80 -0.56
C ARG A 335 -7.19 -3.70 -1.31
N ILE A 336 -7.40 -4.94 -0.84
CA ILE A 336 -8.28 -5.91 -1.51
C ILE A 336 -9.73 -5.40 -1.53
N VAL A 337 -10.21 -4.78 -0.44
CA VAL A 337 -11.55 -4.18 -0.38
C VAL A 337 -11.69 -3.02 -1.36
N ALA A 338 -10.70 -2.10 -1.41
CA ALA A 338 -10.70 -0.96 -2.31
C ALA A 338 -10.65 -1.36 -3.79
N GLU A 339 -10.03 -2.51 -4.09
CA GLU A 339 -9.94 -3.08 -5.45
C GLU A 339 -11.19 -3.84 -5.88
N THR A 340 -12.11 -4.11 -4.97
CA THR A 340 -13.34 -4.86 -5.24
C THR A 340 -14.48 -3.92 -5.61
N ASP A 341 -15.28 -4.31 -6.59
CA ASP A 341 -16.36 -3.47 -7.12
C ASP A 341 -17.39 -3.09 -6.07
N ILE A 342 -17.86 -1.84 -6.12
CA ILE A 342 -18.93 -1.31 -5.27
C ILE A 342 -20.21 -2.09 -5.56
N GLY A 343 -20.92 -2.50 -4.51
CA GLY A 343 -22.14 -3.31 -4.59
C GLY A 343 -21.88 -4.80 -4.84
N ALA A 344 -20.62 -5.22 -4.98
CA ALA A 344 -20.29 -6.63 -5.09
C ALA A 344 -20.64 -7.36 -3.78
N LYS A 345 -21.22 -8.57 -3.93
CA LYS A 345 -21.47 -9.50 -2.81
C LYS A 345 -20.31 -10.47 -2.73
N VAL A 346 -19.52 -10.34 -1.67
CA VAL A 346 -18.30 -11.10 -1.44
C VAL A 346 -18.41 -12.00 -0.22
N ALA A 347 -17.70 -13.11 -0.23
CA ALA A 347 -17.53 -13.97 0.93
C ALA A 347 -16.36 -13.46 1.78
N VAL A 348 -16.60 -13.24 3.06
CA VAL A 348 -15.58 -12.88 4.05
C VAL A 348 -15.45 -14.01 5.04
N GLU A 349 -14.28 -14.65 5.09
CA GLU A 349 -13.98 -15.65 6.09
C GLU A 349 -13.36 -14.97 7.30
N LEU A 350 -13.91 -15.26 8.45
CA LEU A 350 -13.46 -14.70 9.72
C LEU A 350 -13.35 -15.76 10.80
N PHE A 351 -12.53 -15.46 11.80
CA PHE A 351 -12.35 -16.28 12.99
C PHE A 351 -12.96 -15.56 14.19
N ARG A 352 -13.94 -16.20 14.84
CA ARG A 352 -14.68 -15.70 15.99
C ARG A 352 -14.80 -16.78 17.05
N GLU A 353 -14.44 -16.50 18.31
CA GLU A 353 -14.56 -17.41 19.46
C GLU A 353 -14.02 -18.82 19.20
N GLY A 354 -12.84 -18.91 18.58
CA GLY A 354 -12.20 -20.22 18.29
C GLY A 354 -12.78 -20.96 17.09
N LYS A 355 -13.61 -20.33 16.24
CA LYS A 355 -14.27 -20.96 15.09
C LYS A 355 -14.12 -20.12 13.84
N SER A 356 -13.85 -20.79 12.73
CA SER A 356 -13.95 -20.16 11.41
C SER A 356 -15.41 -20.10 10.97
N MET A 357 -15.80 -18.97 10.38
CA MET A 357 -17.12 -18.77 9.79
C MET A 357 -17.03 -17.88 8.54
N THR A 358 -18.03 -17.96 7.69
CA THR A 358 -18.11 -17.14 6.46
C THR A 358 -19.37 -16.29 6.52
N VAL A 359 -19.21 -14.99 6.28
CA VAL A 359 -20.31 -14.06 6.11
C VAL A 359 -20.32 -13.51 4.68
N SER A 360 -21.51 -13.17 4.16
CA SER A 360 -21.64 -12.51 2.86
C SER A 360 -21.82 -11.01 3.07
N VAL A 361 -20.97 -10.21 2.44
CA VAL A 361 -20.98 -8.75 2.57
C VAL A 361 -21.23 -8.12 1.21
N GLU A 362 -22.15 -7.16 1.13
CA GLU A 362 -22.34 -6.30 -0.04
C GLU A 362 -21.57 -4.98 0.20
N LEU A 363 -20.55 -4.69 -0.63
CA LEU A 363 -19.67 -3.55 -0.41
C LEU A 363 -20.34 -2.21 -0.67
N GLY A 364 -20.06 -1.24 0.19
CA GLY A 364 -20.36 0.16 -0.01
C GLY A 364 -19.33 0.90 -0.85
N GLU A 365 -19.50 2.23 -0.96
CA GLU A 365 -18.56 3.15 -1.60
C GLU A 365 -17.89 4.01 -0.52
N LEU A 366 -16.55 3.96 -0.45
CA LEU A 366 -15.77 4.63 0.59
C LEU A 366 -15.96 6.16 0.54
N GLU A 367 -15.87 6.74 -0.64
CA GLU A 367 -15.95 8.17 -0.85
C GLU A 367 -17.33 8.74 -0.44
N LYS A 368 -18.40 7.94 -0.57
CA LYS A 368 -19.71 8.31 -0.05
C LYS A 368 -19.81 8.18 1.46
N ALA A 369 -19.18 7.14 2.04
CA ALA A 369 -19.18 6.96 3.49
C ALA A 369 -18.43 8.09 4.21
N GLU A 370 -17.33 8.57 3.64
CA GLU A 370 -16.56 9.70 4.17
C GLU A 370 -17.35 11.02 4.13
N LEU A 371 -18.22 11.21 3.13
CA LEU A 371 -19.08 12.41 3.03
C LEU A 371 -20.22 12.45 4.08
N VAL A 372 -20.61 11.31 4.61
CA VAL A 372 -21.79 11.18 5.50
C VAL A 372 -21.42 11.29 6.98
N GLY A 373 -20.14 11.12 7.38
CA GLY A 373 -19.58 11.21 8.74
C GLY A 373 -20.47 10.57 9.83
N MET A 374 -20.03 9.49 10.47
CA MET A 374 -20.87 8.73 11.39
C MET A 374 -20.21 8.55 12.77
N ALA A 375 -21.00 8.65 13.87
CA ALA A 375 -20.57 8.58 15.27
C ALA A 375 -21.58 7.91 16.24
N GLU A 376 -21.14 7.26 17.31
CA GLU A 376 -21.36 7.27 18.78
C GLU A 376 -22.41 6.33 19.41
N THR A 377 -22.49 5.92 20.68
CA THR A 377 -21.95 6.07 22.05
C THR A 377 -22.66 5.16 23.09
N ASP A 378 -22.41 4.92 24.32
CA ASP A 378 -22.39 5.31 25.73
C ASP A 378 -22.57 4.26 26.88
N ALA A 379 -22.35 4.52 28.11
CA ALA A 379 -21.74 4.33 29.42
C ALA A 379 -22.40 3.60 30.62
N ASP A 380 -21.72 3.15 31.70
CA ASP A 380 -21.59 3.56 33.14
C ASP A 380 -21.26 2.43 34.22
N ALA A 381 -20.60 2.59 35.20
CA ALA A 381 -19.93 2.68 36.48
C ALA A 381 -19.76 1.64 37.61
N ASP A 382 -18.61 1.25 38.27
CA ASP A 382 -18.11 0.95 39.66
C ASP A 382 -16.70 0.35 39.69
N LYS A 383 -15.86 0.67 40.75
CA LYS A 383 -14.37 0.52 40.73
C LYS A 383 -13.81 -0.85 41.12
N GLN A 384 -12.79 -1.33 40.42
CA GLN A 384 -12.03 -2.56 40.71
C GLN A 384 -10.51 -2.38 40.44
N SER A 385 -9.64 -3.00 41.23
CA SER A 385 -8.17 -2.94 41.08
C SER A 385 -7.54 -4.29 40.75
N PHE A 386 -6.56 -4.31 39.82
CA PHE A 386 -5.89 -5.51 39.31
C PHE A 386 -4.37 -5.40 39.51
N GLY A 387 -3.90 -5.70 40.73
CA GLY A 387 -2.48 -5.57 41.11
C GLY A 387 -1.53 -6.36 40.19
N SER A 388 -1.87 -7.59 39.76
CA SER A 388 -1.04 -8.41 38.85
C SER A 388 -0.96 -7.89 37.42
N LEU A 389 -1.85 -7.00 37.00
CA LEU A 389 -1.86 -6.31 35.71
C LEU A 389 -1.38 -4.88 35.84
N GLY A 390 -1.51 -4.30 37.04
CA GLY A 390 -1.02 -2.97 37.41
C GLY A 390 -1.91 -1.82 37.00
N PHE A 391 -3.24 -2.00 37.03
CA PHE A 391 -4.20 -0.92 36.82
C PHE A 391 -5.50 -1.12 37.62
N SER A 392 -6.25 -0.04 37.77
CA SER A 392 -7.57 -0.03 38.39
C SER A 392 -8.60 0.46 37.40
N VAL A 393 -9.81 -0.08 37.49
CA VAL A 393 -10.95 0.38 36.67
C VAL A 393 -12.14 0.73 37.56
N GLU A 394 -12.91 1.64 37.10
CA GLU A 394 -14.23 1.94 37.61
C GLU A 394 -15.24 1.78 36.49
N ASN A 395 -16.47 1.56 36.90
CA ASN A 395 -17.56 1.60 35.99
C ASN A 395 -17.72 3.06 35.47
N LEU A 396 -17.89 3.36 34.21
CA LEU A 396 -17.97 4.72 33.68
C LEU A 396 -19.34 5.37 33.94
N THR A 397 -19.47 6.29 34.94
CA THR A 397 -20.66 7.09 35.23
C THR A 397 -20.69 8.37 34.40
N ALA A 398 -21.87 8.91 34.08
CA ALA A 398 -21.97 10.22 33.47
C ALA A 398 -21.22 11.30 34.29
N ASP A 399 -21.21 11.15 35.63
CA ASP A 399 -20.45 12.03 36.52
C ASP A 399 -18.92 11.82 36.36
N LEU A 400 -18.45 10.55 36.33
CA LEU A 400 -17.06 10.20 36.14
C LEU A 400 -16.58 10.53 34.73
N ALA A 401 -17.41 10.32 33.72
CA ALA A 401 -17.11 10.74 32.34
C ALA A 401 -16.88 12.26 32.28
N THR A 402 -17.74 13.04 32.94
CA THR A 402 -17.59 14.49 33.01
C THR A 402 -16.31 14.91 33.78
N GLU A 403 -15.99 14.23 34.90
CA GLU A 403 -14.79 14.49 35.71
C GLU A 403 -13.50 14.19 34.92
N MET A 404 -13.53 13.16 34.07
CA MET A 404 -12.38 12.72 33.26
C MET A 404 -12.34 13.30 31.84
N ASP A 405 -13.25 14.23 31.51
CA ASP A 405 -13.39 14.86 30.18
C ASP A 405 -13.59 13.82 29.06
N LEU A 406 -14.38 12.79 29.37
CA LEU A 406 -14.75 11.72 28.44
C LEU A 406 -16.15 11.96 27.86
N ASP A 407 -16.41 11.36 26.72
CA ASP A 407 -17.73 11.41 26.10
C ASP A 407 -18.77 10.72 27.00
N ALA A 408 -19.84 11.44 27.34
CA ALA A 408 -20.90 10.99 28.25
C ALA A 408 -21.74 9.82 27.71
N GLU A 409 -21.54 9.43 26.48
CA GLU A 409 -22.22 8.31 25.85
C GLU A 409 -21.36 7.02 25.72
N LEU A 410 -20.12 6.97 26.25
CA LEU A 410 -19.24 5.78 26.24
C LEU A 410 -19.74 4.65 27.16
N THR A 411 -19.68 3.36 26.77
CA THR A 411 -20.01 2.18 27.59
C THR A 411 -18.78 1.33 27.91
N GLY A 412 -18.73 0.77 29.09
CA GLY A 412 -17.63 -0.07 29.51
C GLY A 412 -17.10 0.27 30.90
N VAL A 413 -15.83 0.08 31.10
CA VAL A 413 -15.17 0.46 32.37
C VAL A 413 -13.99 1.39 32.07
N VAL A 414 -13.85 2.45 32.84
CA VAL A 414 -12.75 3.40 32.67
C VAL A 414 -11.56 3.01 33.54
N VAL A 415 -10.36 3.13 32.98
CA VAL A 415 -9.11 2.97 33.71
C VAL A 415 -8.88 4.24 34.55
N THR A 416 -8.91 4.11 35.86
CA THR A 416 -8.74 5.25 36.76
C THR A 416 -7.31 5.40 37.26
N GLU A 417 -6.51 4.32 37.27
CA GLU A 417 -5.12 4.35 37.71
C GLU A 417 -4.30 3.32 36.94
N VAL A 418 -3.07 3.67 36.56
CA VAL A 418 -2.08 2.74 36.00
C VAL A 418 -0.76 2.87 36.76
N ILE A 419 -0.29 1.76 37.34
CA ILE A 419 0.95 1.71 38.11
C ILE A 419 2.13 1.82 37.17
N ALA A 420 3.01 2.80 37.39
CA ALA A 420 4.20 3.01 36.56
C ALA A 420 5.11 1.76 36.54
N GLY A 421 5.57 1.37 35.35
CA GLY A 421 6.41 0.18 35.15
C GLY A 421 5.65 -1.17 35.16
N SER A 422 4.33 -1.16 35.40
CA SER A 422 3.48 -2.35 35.37
C SER A 422 3.33 -2.93 33.95
N PRO A 423 2.85 -4.18 33.81
CA PRO A 423 2.51 -4.76 32.52
C PRO A 423 1.53 -3.87 31.71
N ALA A 424 0.54 -3.26 32.35
CA ALA A 424 -0.40 -2.35 31.71
C ALA A 424 0.31 -1.08 31.18
N ALA A 425 1.16 -0.44 31.98
CA ALA A 425 1.93 0.73 31.58
C ALA A 425 2.87 0.43 30.41
N GLN A 426 3.51 -0.75 30.40
CA GLN A 426 4.39 -1.19 29.30
C GLN A 426 3.64 -1.38 27.97
N LYS A 427 2.36 -1.64 28.02
CA LYS A 427 1.49 -1.77 26.84
C LYS A 427 0.74 -0.47 26.50
N GLY A 428 1.12 0.63 27.15
CA GLY A 428 0.62 1.96 26.88
C GLY A 428 -0.83 2.19 27.33
N LEU A 429 -1.29 1.45 28.36
CA LEU A 429 -2.54 1.76 29.04
C LEU A 429 -2.35 3.01 29.92
N GLU A 430 -3.32 3.91 29.94
CA GLU A 430 -3.29 5.16 30.69
C GLU A 430 -4.62 5.38 31.42
N SER A 431 -4.60 6.24 32.43
CA SER A 431 -5.84 6.72 33.07
C SER A 431 -6.68 7.50 32.06
N GLY A 432 -7.99 7.25 32.03
CA GLY A 432 -8.90 7.77 31.03
C GLY A 432 -9.19 6.81 29.88
N ASP A 433 -8.42 5.72 29.72
CA ASP A 433 -8.76 4.68 28.76
C ASP A 433 -10.07 3.97 29.14
N VAL A 434 -10.94 3.73 28.16
CA VAL A 434 -12.19 3.00 28.39
C VAL A 434 -12.07 1.59 27.84
N ILE A 435 -12.22 0.57 28.68
CA ILE A 435 -12.23 -0.84 28.29
C ILE A 435 -13.64 -1.23 27.89
N ARG A 436 -13.83 -1.56 26.60
CA ARG A 436 -15.10 -1.91 25.98
C ARG A 436 -15.35 -3.42 25.93
N ARG A 437 -14.27 -4.21 25.80
CA ARG A 437 -14.34 -5.67 25.70
C ARG A 437 -13.18 -6.35 26.44
N PHE A 438 -13.47 -7.60 26.86
CA PHE A 438 -12.49 -8.58 27.32
C PHE A 438 -12.47 -9.73 26.30
N GLY A 439 -11.39 -9.85 25.54
CA GLY A 439 -11.39 -10.68 24.33
C GLY A 439 -12.49 -10.23 23.37
N GLN A 440 -13.38 -11.15 23.03
CA GLN A 440 -14.51 -10.88 22.13
C GLN A 440 -15.81 -10.53 22.86
N ARG A 441 -15.85 -10.55 24.21
CA ARG A 441 -17.06 -10.27 25.02
C ARG A 441 -17.12 -8.83 25.46
N ARG A 442 -18.28 -8.21 25.35
CA ARG A 442 -18.50 -6.86 25.89
C ARG A 442 -18.30 -6.84 27.40
N VAL A 443 -17.75 -5.74 27.89
CA VAL A 443 -17.60 -5.43 29.32
C VAL A 443 -18.58 -4.30 29.63
N GLU A 444 -19.49 -4.56 30.53
CA GLU A 444 -20.52 -3.57 30.92
C GLU A 444 -20.27 -3.04 32.34
N THR A 445 -19.56 -3.81 33.18
CA THR A 445 -19.27 -3.40 34.56
C THR A 445 -17.90 -3.86 35.01
N ALA A 446 -17.30 -3.14 35.98
CA ALA A 446 -16.03 -3.48 36.60
C ALA A 446 -16.06 -4.86 37.30
N ALA A 447 -17.20 -5.24 37.84
CA ALA A 447 -17.41 -6.54 38.44
C ALA A 447 -17.38 -7.67 37.37
N ALA A 448 -18.03 -7.48 36.21
CA ALA A 448 -18.01 -8.42 35.11
C ALA A 448 -16.58 -8.52 34.51
N PHE A 449 -15.84 -7.42 34.45
CA PHE A 449 -14.45 -7.39 34.03
C PHE A 449 -13.56 -8.16 35.03
N ALA A 450 -13.73 -7.96 36.35
CA ALA A 450 -12.99 -8.67 37.37
C ALA A 450 -13.20 -10.18 37.32
N ASP A 451 -14.44 -10.65 37.13
CA ASP A 451 -14.78 -12.06 36.94
C ASP A 451 -14.08 -12.65 35.69
N ALA A 452 -14.04 -11.90 34.59
CA ALA A 452 -13.38 -12.31 33.35
C ALA A 452 -11.83 -12.41 33.53
N VAL A 453 -11.22 -11.47 34.25
CA VAL A 453 -9.79 -11.50 34.59
C VAL A 453 -9.45 -12.69 35.48
N GLY A 454 -10.29 -12.94 36.53
CA GLY A 454 -10.13 -14.09 37.41
C GLY A 454 -10.16 -15.40 36.63
N LYS A 455 -11.19 -15.61 35.80
CA LYS A 455 -11.33 -16.80 34.96
C LYS A 455 -10.15 -16.98 33.98
N ALA A 456 -9.60 -15.91 33.45
CA ALA A 456 -8.42 -15.98 32.58
C ALA A 456 -7.18 -16.44 33.37
N LYS A 457 -6.94 -15.93 34.57
CA LYS A 457 -5.86 -16.34 35.46
C LYS A 457 -6.01 -17.83 35.86
N ASP A 458 -7.22 -18.23 36.28
CA ASP A 458 -7.51 -19.61 36.70
C ASP A 458 -7.39 -20.64 35.56
N SER A 459 -7.62 -20.21 34.30
CA SER A 459 -7.45 -21.05 33.11
C SER A 459 -6.00 -21.18 32.63
N GLY A 460 -5.03 -20.56 33.32
CA GLY A 460 -3.60 -20.65 33.00
C GLY A 460 -3.21 -19.81 31.79
N ARG A 461 -3.99 -18.80 31.39
CA ARG A 461 -3.60 -17.88 30.31
C ARG A 461 -2.43 -17.00 30.77
N SER A 462 -1.56 -16.65 29.82
CA SER A 462 -0.39 -15.79 30.06
C SER A 462 -0.77 -14.30 30.33
N GLY A 463 -2.01 -13.92 30.02
CA GLY A 463 -2.50 -12.54 30.18
C GLY A 463 -3.94 -12.37 29.72
N ILE A 464 -4.34 -11.13 29.57
CA ILE A 464 -5.67 -10.70 29.11
C ILE A 464 -5.57 -9.94 27.79
N LEU A 465 -6.58 -10.08 26.94
CA LEU A 465 -6.80 -9.23 25.77
C LEU A 465 -7.99 -8.35 26.01
N ILE A 466 -7.81 -7.03 25.89
CA ILE A 466 -8.87 -6.03 26.12
C ILE A 466 -8.97 -5.09 24.92
N LEU A 467 -10.19 -4.68 24.57
CA LEU A 467 -10.44 -3.59 23.64
C LEU A 467 -10.52 -2.29 24.44
N VAL A 468 -9.62 -1.37 24.13
CA VAL A 468 -9.49 -0.09 24.79
C VAL A 468 -9.84 1.03 23.81
N GLU A 469 -10.59 2.02 24.29
CA GLU A 469 -10.90 3.25 23.55
C GLU A 469 -10.25 4.46 24.24
N ARG A 470 -9.60 5.32 23.46
CA ARG A 470 -9.01 6.60 23.88
C ARG A 470 -9.30 7.63 22.81
N GLU A 471 -9.96 8.75 23.18
CA GLU A 471 -10.27 9.86 22.25
C GLU A 471 -10.96 9.36 20.96
N GLY A 472 -11.90 8.43 21.07
CA GLY A 472 -12.61 7.84 19.94
C GLY A 472 -11.84 6.76 19.15
N ASN A 473 -10.57 6.52 19.48
CA ASN A 473 -9.76 5.50 18.82
C ASN A 473 -9.77 4.18 19.60
N GLN A 474 -10.19 3.09 18.96
CA GLN A 474 -10.26 1.76 19.57
C GLN A 474 -9.08 0.89 19.14
N ARG A 475 -8.47 0.17 20.13
CA ARG A 475 -7.42 -0.80 19.88
C ARG A 475 -7.46 -1.96 20.86
N PHE A 476 -7.11 -3.15 20.41
CA PHE A 476 -6.89 -4.26 21.32
C PHE A 476 -5.51 -4.17 21.98
N VAL A 477 -5.48 -4.43 23.29
CA VAL A 477 -4.24 -4.43 24.10
C VAL A 477 -4.15 -5.76 24.82
N GLN A 478 -3.04 -6.49 24.59
CA GLN A 478 -2.72 -7.69 25.34
C GLN A 478 -1.82 -7.31 26.53
N ILE A 479 -2.26 -7.64 27.74
CA ILE A 479 -1.54 -7.36 28.98
C ILE A 479 -1.23 -8.69 29.67
N GLY A 480 0.09 -9.01 29.81
CA GLY A 480 0.55 -10.20 30.52
C GLY A 480 0.32 -10.09 32.02
N PHE A 481 0.02 -11.22 32.67
CA PHE A 481 0.06 -11.25 34.14
C PHE A 481 1.54 -11.13 34.59
N ALA A 482 1.81 -10.31 35.62
CA ALA A 482 3.12 -10.27 36.20
C ALA A 482 3.46 -11.64 36.79
N ASN A 483 4.66 -12.17 36.49
CA ASN A 483 5.17 -13.36 37.17
C ASN A 483 5.33 -13.02 38.65
N GLU A 484 4.69 -13.77 39.52
CA GLU A 484 4.85 -13.71 40.97
C GLU A 484 6.23 -14.22 41.39
#